data_23d30bcefdf3d63cee4fc1adf0030700
#
_entry.id   23d30bcefdf3d63cee4fc1adf0030700
#
_cell.length_a   1.000
_cell.length_b   1.000
_cell.length_c   1.000
_cell.angle_alpha   90.00
_cell.angle_beta   90.00
_cell.angle_gamma   90.00
#
_symmetry.space_group_name_H-M   'P 1'
#
loop_
_entity.id
_entity.type
_entity.pdbx_description
1 polymer ?
#
loop_
_entity_poly.entity_id
_entity_poly.type
_entity_poly.pdbx_seq_one_letter_code
_entity_poly.pdbx_strand_id
1 'polypeptide(L)'
;MKKSIRDFFREVLELLFQASALVIDTLRTFFLIVLSILGPIAFAISVWDGFQSTLTQWICRYIQTYLWLPVSDLFSTILAKIQVLMLQNDIVAMQTDPNFSIEASNGVYIVFMIIGIIGYFTIPTVAGWIIQAGGMGSYGRNVGQVANRAGGIAGGVAGATVGNVVGRAGKLLK
;
A
#
# COMPACT_ATOMS: atom_id res chain seq x y z
N MET A 1 -43.68 0.32 -7.98
CA MET A 1 -42.69 -0.77 -7.88
C MET A 1 -41.27 -0.38 -8.32
N LYS A 2 -41.05 0.22 -9.48
CA LYS A 2 -39.68 0.60 -9.92
C LYS A 2 -38.99 1.66 -9.05
N LYS A 3 -39.69 2.63 -8.48
CA LYS A 3 -39.13 3.62 -7.55
C LYS A 3 -38.63 2.95 -6.25
N SER A 4 -39.45 2.08 -5.67
CA SER A 4 -39.14 1.38 -4.42
C SER A 4 -37.89 0.49 -4.52
N ILE A 5 -37.66 -0.14 -5.67
CA ILE A 5 -36.46 -0.97 -5.90
C ILE A 5 -35.20 -0.10 -6.01
N ARG A 6 -35.27 1.04 -6.72
CA ARG A 6 -34.12 1.97 -6.84
C ARG A 6 -33.74 2.60 -5.51
N ASP A 7 -34.74 3.00 -4.72
CA ASP A 7 -34.52 3.58 -3.40
C ASP A 7 -33.86 2.57 -2.46
N PHE A 8 -34.30 1.31 -2.51
CA PHE A 8 -33.67 0.21 -1.78
C PHE A 8 -32.20 0.00 -2.20
N PHE A 9 -31.90 -0.03 -3.51
CA PHE A 9 -30.53 -0.16 -4.00
C PHE A 9 -29.64 1.01 -3.54
N ARG A 10 -30.16 2.24 -3.57
CA ARG A 10 -29.45 3.42 -3.08
C ARG A 10 -29.10 3.30 -1.60
N GLU A 11 -30.05 2.92 -0.78
CA GLU A 11 -29.87 2.74 0.66
C GLU A 11 -28.81 1.65 0.97
N VAL A 12 -28.87 0.53 0.26
CA VAL A 12 -27.88 -0.55 0.38
C VAL A 12 -26.48 -0.08 -0.03
N LEU A 13 -26.36 0.66 -1.13
CA LEU A 13 -25.07 1.20 -1.59
C LEU A 13 -24.51 2.22 -0.61
N GLU A 14 -25.35 3.06 -0.01
CA GLU A 14 -24.93 4.02 0.99
C GLU A 14 -24.40 3.34 2.26
N LEU A 15 -25.07 2.30 2.72
CA LEU A 15 -24.59 1.44 3.82
C LEU A 15 -23.27 0.75 3.47
N LEU A 16 -23.13 0.22 2.24
CA LEU A 16 -21.87 -0.39 1.77
C LEU A 16 -20.74 0.60 1.67
N PHE A 17 -21.02 1.83 1.23
CA PHE A 17 -20.03 2.89 1.17
C PHE A 17 -19.51 3.25 2.56
N GLN A 18 -20.39 3.47 3.54
CA GLN A 18 -20.01 3.71 4.93
C GLN A 18 -19.27 2.50 5.53
N ALA A 19 -19.74 1.29 5.26
CA ALA A 19 -19.09 0.07 5.71
C ALA A 19 -17.68 -0.08 5.13
N SER A 20 -17.44 0.30 3.87
CA SER A 20 -16.12 0.20 3.24
C SER A 20 -15.06 1.04 3.95
N ALA A 21 -15.40 2.25 4.37
CA ALA A 21 -14.52 3.12 5.16
C ALA A 21 -14.19 2.47 6.52
N LEU A 22 -15.21 1.99 7.24
CA LEU A 22 -15.03 1.33 8.54
C LEU A 22 -14.20 0.04 8.44
N VAL A 23 -14.38 -0.73 7.37
CA VAL A 23 -13.60 -1.96 7.14
C VAL A 23 -12.11 -1.62 6.98
N ILE A 24 -11.76 -0.61 6.19
CA ILE A 24 -10.37 -0.20 6.00
C ILE A 24 -9.74 0.28 7.31
N ASP A 25 -10.46 1.10 8.10
CA ASP A 25 -9.96 1.58 9.39
C ASP A 25 -9.77 0.43 10.41
N THR A 26 -10.70 -0.51 10.44
CA THR A 26 -10.62 -1.69 11.31
C THR A 26 -9.44 -2.58 10.92
N LEU A 27 -9.30 -2.89 9.63
CA LEU A 27 -8.19 -3.69 9.11
C LEU A 27 -6.84 -3.02 9.38
N ARG A 28 -6.74 -1.69 9.17
CA ARG A 28 -5.55 -0.92 9.50
C ARG A 28 -5.16 -1.09 10.96
N THR A 29 -6.10 -0.89 11.87
CA THR A 29 -5.87 -1.01 13.30
C THR A 29 -5.41 -2.43 13.66
N PHE A 30 -6.08 -3.44 13.12
CA PHE A 30 -5.69 -4.84 13.31
C PHE A 30 -4.26 -5.11 12.84
N PHE A 31 -3.89 -4.69 11.62
CA PHE A 31 -2.54 -4.89 11.09
C PHE A 31 -1.48 -4.14 11.91
N LEU A 32 -1.76 -2.93 12.38
CA LEU A 32 -0.82 -2.18 13.23
C LEU A 32 -0.59 -2.89 14.57
N ILE A 33 -1.63 -3.44 15.19
CA ILE A 33 -1.50 -4.21 16.43
C ILE A 33 -0.65 -5.46 16.19
N VAL A 34 -0.94 -6.23 15.15
CA VAL A 34 -0.17 -7.44 14.80
C VAL A 34 1.29 -7.10 14.53
N LEU A 35 1.56 -6.06 13.73
CA LEU A 35 2.93 -5.63 13.43
C LEU A 35 3.66 -5.14 14.68
N SER A 36 2.98 -4.46 15.61
CA SER A 36 3.57 -4.02 16.88
C SER A 36 3.96 -5.21 17.76
N ILE A 37 3.13 -6.25 17.84
CA ILE A 37 3.42 -7.47 18.59
C ILE A 37 4.59 -8.25 17.96
N LEU A 38 4.67 -8.29 16.63
CA LEU A 38 5.75 -8.97 15.89
C LEU A 38 7.05 -8.17 15.83
N GLY A 39 7.05 -6.90 16.23
CA GLY A 39 8.22 -6.03 16.24
C GLY A 39 9.44 -6.63 16.94
N PRO A 40 9.35 -7.02 18.22
CA PRO A 40 10.47 -7.63 18.96
C PRO A 40 11.03 -8.88 18.27
N ILE A 41 10.18 -9.68 17.62
CA ILE A 41 10.59 -10.88 16.89
C ILE A 41 11.38 -10.48 15.63
N ALA A 42 10.91 -9.48 14.88
CA ALA A 42 11.62 -8.97 13.72
C ALA A 42 13.00 -8.40 14.07
N PHE A 43 13.10 -7.71 15.23
CA PHE A 43 14.38 -7.23 15.77
C PHE A 43 15.31 -8.39 16.14
N ALA A 44 14.82 -9.39 16.86
CA ALA A 44 15.62 -10.54 17.28
C ALA A 44 16.18 -11.32 16.09
N ILE A 45 15.38 -11.54 15.04
CA ILE A 45 15.81 -12.24 13.83
C ILE A 45 16.82 -11.41 13.04
N SER A 46 16.70 -10.08 13.03
CA SER A 46 17.58 -9.20 12.26
C SER A 46 19.03 -9.16 12.76
N VAL A 47 19.29 -9.62 13.97
CA VAL A 47 20.64 -9.74 14.55
C VAL A 47 21.43 -10.87 13.91
N TRP A 48 20.78 -11.86 13.33
CA TRP A 48 21.43 -13.00 12.69
C TRP A 48 21.96 -12.63 11.30
N ASP A 49 23.20 -13.02 11.00
CA ASP A 49 23.80 -12.81 9.70
C ASP A 49 22.94 -13.42 8.58
N GLY A 50 22.60 -12.61 7.58
CA GLY A 50 21.71 -12.97 6.45
C GLY A 50 20.26 -12.54 6.61
N PHE A 51 19.77 -12.21 7.82
CA PHE A 51 18.39 -11.79 8.08
C PHE A 51 18.22 -10.29 8.35
N GLN A 52 19.26 -9.48 8.16
CA GLN A 52 19.26 -8.03 8.41
C GLN A 52 18.17 -7.29 7.61
N SER A 53 17.78 -7.79 6.42
CA SER A 53 16.71 -7.22 5.60
C SER A 53 15.31 -7.38 6.21
N THR A 54 15.13 -8.30 7.17
CA THR A 54 13.84 -8.56 7.81
C THR A 54 13.34 -7.35 8.58
N LEU A 55 14.22 -6.66 9.31
CA LEU A 55 13.88 -5.44 10.03
C LEU A 55 13.43 -4.32 9.08
N THR A 56 14.17 -4.11 8.00
CA THR A 56 13.82 -3.09 7.00
C THR A 56 12.48 -3.37 6.36
N GLN A 57 12.20 -4.63 6.00
CA GLN A 57 10.91 -5.03 5.44
C GLN A 57 9.76 -4.84 6.45
N TRP A 58 9.99 -5.17 7.73
CA TRP A 58 9.02 -4.96 8.78
C TRP A 58 8.71 -3.47 8.95
N ILE A 59 9.72 -2.59 9.01
CA ILE A 59 9.54 -1.14 9.09
C ILE A 59 8.75 -0.63 7.88
N CYS A 60 9.09 -1.06 6.66
CA CYS A 60 8.37 -0.67 5.46
C CYS A 60 6.88 -1.05 5.53
N ARG A 61 6.56 -2.25 5.99
CA ARG A 61 5.16 -2.70 6.17
C ARG A 61 4.43 -1.91 7.25
N TYR A 62 5.11 -1.60 8.35
CA TYR A 62 4.54 -0.80 9.42
C TYR A 62 4.18 0.61 8.92
N ILE A 63 5.10 1.29 8.24
CA ILE A 63 4.87 2.61 7.66
C ILE A 63 3.80 2.55 6.57
N GLN A 64 3.80 1.52 5.71
CA GLN A 64 2.76 1.33 4.70
C GLN A 64 1.36 1.28 5.32
N THR A 65 1.20 0.47 6.37
CA THR A 65 -0.10 0.35 7.05
C THR A 65 -0.48 1.65 7.78
N TYR A 66 0.48 2.37 8.33
CA TYR A 66 0.26 3.67 8.95
C TYR A 66 -0.25 4.71 7.94
N LEU A 67 0.27 4.69 6.71
CA LEU A 67 -0.13 5.59 5.62
C LEU A 67 -1.56 5.36 5.10
N TRP A 68 -2.23 4.27 5.46
CA TRP A 68 -3.62 4.05 5.05
C TRP A 68 -4.54 5.16 5.54
N LEU A 69 -4.32 5.70 6.74
CA LEU A 69 -5.13 6.79 7.28
C LEU A 69 -5.04 8.07 6.44
N PRO A 70 -3.86 8.68 6.22
CA PRO A 70 -3.77 9.89 5.43
C PRO A 70 -4.24 9.68 3.97
N VAL A 71 -4.04 8.50 3.39
CA VAL A 71 -4.56 8.18 2.04
C VAL A 71 -6.08 8.09 2.06
N SER A 72 -6.68 7.48 3.09
CA SER A 72 -8.13 7.42 3.29
C SER A 72 -8.73 8.81 3.44
N ASP A 73 -8.11 9.68 4.23
CA ASP A 73 -8.57 11.06 4.46
C ASP A 73 -8.51 11.91 3.18
N LEU A 74 -7.44 11.76 2.40
CA LEU A 74 -7.34 12.41 1.09
C LEU A 74 -8.42 11.90 0.14
N PHE A 75 -8.64 10.60 0.09
CA PHE A 75 -9.65 10.00 -0.77
C PHE A 75 -11.07 10.46 -0.39
N SER A 76 -11.42 10.45 0.89
CA SER A 76 -12.72 10.92 1.37
C SER A 76 -12.93 12.42 1.08
N THR A 77 -11.88 13.24 1.20
CA THR A 77 -11.92 14.66 0.86
C THR A 77 -12.19 14.89 -0.63
N ILE A 78 -11.54 14.11 -1.50
CA ILE A 78 -11.76 14.16 -2.96
C ILE A 78 -13.20 13.77 -3.28
N LEU A 79 -13.70 12.68 -2.68
CA LEU A 79 -15.08 12.24 -2.88
C LEU A 79 -16.09 13.30 -2.43
N ALA A 80 -15.89 13.91 -1.27
CA ALA A 80 -16.75 14.99 -0.78
C ALA A 80 -16.78 16.19 -1.74
N LYS A 81 -15.63 16.57 -2.31
CA LYS A 81 -15.54 17.62 -3.33
C LYS A 81 -16.32 17.27 -4.58
N ILE A 82 -16.22 16.05 -5.07
CA ILE A 82 -16.96 15.58 -6.24
C ILE A 82 -18.46 15.61 -5.97
N GLN A 83 -18.91 15.17 -4.77
CA GLN A 83 -20.32 15.23 -4.39
C GLN A 83 -20.86 16.66 -4.40
N VAL A 84 -20.10 17.63 -3.85
CA VAL A 84 -20.48 19.04 -3.86
C VAL A 84 -20.61 19.57 -5.29
N LEU A 85 -19.67 19.24 -6.17
CA LEU A 85 -19.73 19.65 -7.59
C LEU A 85 -20.92 19.03 -8.34
N MET A 86 -21.23 17.76 -8.07
CA MET A 86 -22.41 17.11 -8.62
C MET A 86 -23.71 17.83 -8.19
N LEU A 87 -23.82 18.12 -6.91
CA LEU A 87 -24.98 18.83 -6.36
C LEU A 87 -25.12 20.23 -6.96
N GLN A 88 -24.01 20.97 -7.12
CA GLN A 88 -24.02 22.29 -7.76
C GLN A 88 -24.48 22.21 -9.20
N ASN A 89 -24.00 21.20 -9.98
CA ASN A 89 -24.46 20.99 -11.35
C ASN A 89 -25.95 20.66 -11.41
N ASP A 90 -26.47 19.85 -10.50
CA ASP A 90 -27.90 19.53 -10.44
C ASP A 90 -28.76 20.76 -10.15
N ILE A 91 -28.30 21.65 -9.23
CA ILE A 91 -28.99 22.90 -8.91
C ILE A 91 -29.03 23.82 -10.15
N VAL A 92 -27.92 23.96 -10.87
CA VAL A 92 -27.85 24.79 -12.08
C VAL A 92 -28.75 24.20 -13.18
N ALA A 93 -28.71 22.88 -13.35
CA ALA A 93 -29.57 22.20 -14.34
C ALA A 93 -31.06 22.38 -14.03
N MET A 94 -31.47 22.30 -12.78
CA MET A 94 -32.85 22.57 -12.34
C MET A 94 -33.31 24.02 -12.64
N GLN A 95 -32.38 24.98 -12.57
CA GLN A 95 -32.68 26.39 -12.83
C GLN A 95 -32.78 26.69 -14.34
N THR A 96 -32.05 25.91 -15.15
CA THR A 96 -31.91 26.15 -16.60
C THR A 96 -32.89 25.38 -17.46
N ASP A 97 -33.26 24.15 -17.03
CA ASP A 97 -34.16 23.27 -17.78
C ASP A 97 -35.41 22.90 -16.94
N PRO A 98 -36.59 23.39 -17.31
CA PRO A 98 -37.84 23.04 -16.61
C PRO A 98 -38.20 21.57 -16.67
N ASN A 99 -37.63 20.80 -17.61
CA ASN A 99 -37.85 19.36 -17.76
C ASN A 99 -36.75 18.50 -17.12
N PHE A 100 -35.81 19.11 -16.37
CA PHE A 100 -34.77 18.38 -15.67
C PHE A 100 -35.40 17.39 -14.68
N SER A 101 -35.10 16.12 -14.84
CA SER A 101 -35.55 15.08 -13.92
C SER A 101 -34.43 14.70 -12.98
N ILE A 102 -34.64 14.84 -11.66
CA ILE A 102 -33.76 14.34 -10.61
C ILE A 102 -33.48 12.83 -10.76
N GLU A 103 -34.33 12.12 -11.49
CA GLU A 103 -34.14 10.69 -11.80
C GLU A 103 -32.88 10.40 -12.63
N ALA A 104 -32.45 11.31 -13.52
CA ALA A 104 -31.23 11.17 -14.29
C ALA A 104 -29.98 11.34 -13.38
N SER A 105 -30.01 12.29 -12.46
CA SER A 105 -28.97 12.52 -11.47
C SER A 105 -28.79 11.34 -10.50
N ASN A 106 -29.87 10.64 -10.15
CA ASN A 106 -29.80 9.46 -9.28
C ASN A 106 -28.96 8.32 -9.88
N GLY A 107 -28.93 8.16 -11.21
CA GLY A 107 -28.08 7.18 -11.88
C GLY A 107 -26.59 7.49 -11.72
N VAL A 108 -26.21 8.75 -11.87
CA VAL A 108 -24.84 9.23 -11.70
C VAL A 108 -24.39 9.07 -10.24
N TYR A 109 -25.26 9.36 -9.30
CA TYR A 109 -24.99 9.17 -7.86
C TYR A 109 -24.70 7.69 -7.51
N ILE A 110 -25.45 6.75 -8.05
CA ILE A 110 -25.24 5.31 -7.83
C ILE A 110 -23.86 4.89 -8.35
N VAL A 111 -23.49 5.33 -9.58
CA VAL A 111 -22.17 5.04 -10.15
C VAL A 111 -21.06 5.65 -9.29
N PHE A 112 -21.25 6.87 -8.81
CA PHE A 112 -20.31 7.53 -7.92
C PHE A 112 -20.10 6.74 -6.61
N MET A 113 -21.17 6.22 -6.00
CA MET A 113 -21.08 5.39 -4.79
C MET A 113 -20.30 4.10 -5.03
N ILE A 114 -20.52 3.44 -6.17
CA ILE A 114 -19.76 2.24 -6.56
C ILE A 114 -18.28 2.55 -6.71
N ILE A 115 -17.93 3.65 -7.40
CA ILE A 115 -16.55 4.11 -7.55
C ILE A 115 -15.92 4.40 -6.19
N GLY A 116 -16.66 5.01 -5.28
CA GLY A 116 -16.21 5.28 -3.92
C GLY A 116 -15.91 4.00 -3.13
N ILE A 117 -16.79 3.00 -3.19
CA ILE A 117 -16.58 1.70 -2.53
C ILE A 117 -15.31 1.02 -3.07
N ILE A 118 -15.16 0.93 -4.39
CA ILE A 118 -13.97 0.35 -5.03
C ILE A 118 -12.72 1.13 -4.65
N GLY A 119 -12.80 2.46 -4.63
CA GLY A 119 -11.71 3.35 -4.26
C GLY A 119 -11.18 3.09 -2.84
N TYR A 120 -12.06 2.88 -1.86
CA TYR A 120 -11.64 2.53 -0.50
C TYR A 120 -10.80 1.24 -0.47
N PHE A 121 -11.17 0.21 -1.24
CA PHE A 121 -10.39 -1.03 -1.32
C PHE A 121 -9.04 -0.88 -2.05
N THR A 122 -8.82 0.20 -2.78
CA THR A 122 -7.51 0.49 -3.41
C THR A 122 -6.53 1.20 -2.49
N ILE A 123 -6.96 1.75 -1.34
CA ILE A 123 -6.13 2.49 -0.38
C ILE A 123 -4.86 1.71 0.03
N PRO A 124 -4.93 0.42 0.40
CA PRO A 124 -3.73 -0.35 0.74
C PRO A 124 -2.70 -0.42 -0.38
N THR A 125 -3.19 -0.51 -1.62
CA THR A 125 -2.34 -0.58 -2.81
C THR A 125 -1.64 0.76 -3.07
N VAL A 126 -2.38 1.88 -2.97
CA VAL A 126 -1.83 3.23 -3.14
C VAL A 126 -0.78 3.53 -2.06
N ALA A 127 -1.05 3.19 -0.80
CA ALA A 127 -0.07 3.31 0.28
C ALA A 127 1.20 2.49 0.01
N GLY A 128 1.05 1.31 -0.61
CA GLY A 128 2.17 0.48 -1.07
C GLY A 128 3.02 1.16 -2.13
N TRP A 129 2.40 1.85 -3.10
CA TRP A 129 3.13 2.58 -4.13
C TRP A 129 3.95 3.73 -3.57
N ILE A 130 3.44 4.44 -2.56
CA ILE A 130 4.17 5.54 -1.90
C ILE A 130 5.47 5.02 -1.28
N ILE A 131 5.42 3.88 -0.59
CA ILE A 131 6.60 3.26 0.02
C ILE A 131 7.59 2.76 -1.03
N GLN A 132 7.09 2.15 -2.13
CA GLN A 132 7.94 1.69 -3.23
C GLN A 132 8.59 2.85 -3.97
N ALA A 133 7.87 3.94 -4.22
CA ALA A 133 8.41 5.15 -4.87
C ALA A 133 9.49 5.83 -4.00
N GLY A 134 9.37 5.78 -2.67
CA GLY A 134 10.38 6.27 -1.73
C GLY A 134 11.68 5.46 -1.68
N GLY A 135 11.80 4.41 -2.49
CA GLY A 135 13.02 3.58 -2.59
C GLY A 135 13.22 2.62 -1.43
N MET A 136 12.38 2.66 -0.41
CA MET A 136 12.49 1.78 0.77
C MET A 136 12.32 0.30 0.41
N GLY A 137 11.51 -0.01 -0.60
CA GLY A 137 11.31 -1.39 -1.08
C GLY A 137 12.56 -1.99 -1.77
N SER A 138 13.43 -1.16 -2.33
CA SER A 138 14.68 -1.58 -2.98
C SER A 138 15.90 -1.53 -2.07
N TYR A 139 15.81 -0.83 -0.92
CA TYR A 139 16.93 -0.69 0.01
C TYR A 139 17.40 -2.04 0.56
N GLY A 140 16.47 -2.93 0.93
CA GLY A 140 16.82 -4.28 1.39
C GLY A 140 17.47 -5.16 0.32
N ARG A 141 17.15 -4.99 -0.96
CA ARG A 141 17.78 -5.70 -2.07
C ARG A 141 19.20 -5.18 -2.34
N ASN A 142 19.39 -3.86 -2.27
CA ASN A 142 20.69 -3.24 -2.54
C ASN A 142 21.70 -3.52 -1.42
N VAL A 143 21.27 -3.50 -0.16
CA VAL A 143 22.13 -3.87 0.98
C VAL A 143 22.54 -5.34 0.91
N GLY A 144 21.63 -6.24 0.55
CA GLY A 144 21.95 -7.66 0.34
C GLY A 144 22.93 -7.88 -0.81
N GLN A 145 22.82 -7.14 -1.92
CA GLN A 145 23.75 -7.22 -3.04
C GLN A 145 25.14 -6.65 -2.68
N VAL A 146 25.21 -5.56 -1.93
CA VAL A 146 26.48 -4.99 -1.47
C VAL A 146 27.16 -5.92 -0.48
N ALA A 147 26.44 -6.51 0.45
CA ALA A 147 26.97 -7.50 1.40
C ALA A 147 27.50 -8.76 0.67
N ASN A 148 26.75 -9.28 -0.30
CA ASN A 148 27.20 -10.42 -1.13
C ASN A 148 28.40 -10.09 -2.00
N ARG A 149 28.51 -8.86 -2.55
CA ARG A 149 29.69 -8.40 -3.29
C ARG A 149 30.90 -8.23 -2.39
N ALA A 150 30.74 -7.65 -1.20
CA ALA A 150 31.81 -7.50 -0.22
C ALA A 150 32.29 -8.86 0.29
N GLY A 151 31.40 -9.80 0.59
CA GLY A 151 31.73 -11.17 0.97
C GLY A 151 32.40 -11.96 -0.16
N GLY A 152 31.98 -11.77 -1.41
CA GLY A 152 32.61 -12.37 -2.59
C GLY A 152 34.02 -11.85 -2.85
N ILE A 153 34.27 -10.55 -2.65
CA ILE A 153 35.59 -9.97 -2.78
C ILE A 153 36.52 -10.48 -1.66
N ALA A 154 36.08 -10.51 -0.42
CA ALA A 154 36.83 -11.02 0.71
C ALA A 154 37.17 -12.51 0.56
N GLY A 155 36.22 -13.33 0.13
CA GLY A 155 36.43 -14.75 -0.17
C GLY A 155 37.36 -14.97 -1.38
N GLY A 156 37.20 -14.17 -2.42
CA GLY A 156 38.07 -14.24 -3.61
C GLY A 156 39.53 -13.88 -3.34
N VAL A 157 39.78 -12.85 -2.53
CA VAL A 157 41.17 -12.45 -2.13
C VAL A 157 41.81 -13.50 -1.23
N ALA A 158 41.05 -14.06 -0.27
CA ALA A 158 41.55 -15.14 0.59
C ALA A 158 41.86 -16.43 -0.20
N GLY A 159 41.00 -16.80 -1.15
CA GLY A 159 41.19 -17.95 -2.01
C GLY A 159 42.39 -17.79 -2.98
N ALA A 160 42.57 -16.60 -3.53
CA ALA A 160 43.69 -16.30 -4.44
C ALA A 160 45.06 -16.30 -3.73
N THR A 161 45.13 -15.82 -2.50
CA THR A 161 46.38 -15.84 -1.72
C THR A 161 46.75 -17.25 -1.30
N VAL A 162 45.81 -18.06 -0.81
CA VAL A 162 46.10 -19.46 -0.43
C VAL A 162 46.47 -20.31 -1.65
N GLY A 163 45.75 -20.18 -2.77
CA GLY A 163 46.05 -20.89 -4.01
C GLY A 163 47.44 -20.58 -4.58
N ASN A 164 47.91 -19.32 -4.52
CA ASN A 164 49.22 -18.93 -4.97
C ASN A 164 50.35 -19.46 -4.09
N VAL A 165 50.16 -19.51 -2.78
CA VAL A 165 51.14 -20.04 -1.82
C VAL A 165 51.32 -21.55 -2.00
N VAL A 166 50.21 -22.30 -2.14
CA VAL A 166 50.24 -23.76 -2.37
C VAL A 166 50.85 -24.09 -3.74
N GLY A 167 50.53 -23.32 -4.80
CA GLY A 167 51.11 -23.54 -6.13
C GLY A 167 52.62 -23.24 -6.22
N ARG A 168 53.16 -22.31 -5.42
CA ARG A 168 54.61 -22.04 -5.31
C ARG A 168 55.34 -23.12 -4.51
N ALA A 169 54.76 -23.61 -3.43
CA ALA A 169 55.36 -24.71 -2.64
C ALA A 169 55.51 -26.01 -3.46
N GLY A 170 54.51 -26.34 -4.28
CA GLY A 170 54.60 -27.49 -5.17
C GLY A 170 55.63 -27.42 -6.30
N LYS A 171 56.11 -26.21 -6.68
CA LYS A 171 57.18 -26.04 -7.69
C LYS A 171 58.58 -26.12 -7.09
N LEU A 172 58.74 -25.95 -5.78
CA LEU A 172 60.01 -26.05 -5.09
C LEU A 172 60.36 -27.48 -4.64
N LEU A 173 59.44 -28.43 -4.79
CA LEU A 173 59.58 -29.82 -4.43
C LEU A 173 59.78 -30.75 -5.68
N LYS A 174 60.02 -30.18 -6.85
CA LYS A 174 60.49 -30.85 -8.07
C LYS A 174 61.88 -30.39 -8.40
#